data_450d4fc3850c3a1fde8b6c35975b0d06
#
_entry.id   450d4fc3850c3a1fde8b6c35975b0d06
#
_cell.length_a   1.000
_cell.length_b   1.000
_cell.length_c   1.000
_cell.angle_alpha   90.00
_cell.angle_beta   90.00
_cell.angle_gamma   90.00
#
_symmetry.space_group_name_H-M   'P 1'
#
loop_
_entity.id
_entity.type
_entity.pdbx_description
1 polymer ?
#
loop_
_entity_poly.entity_id
_entity_poly.type
_entity_poly.pdbx_seq_one_letter_code
_entity_poly.pdbx_strand_id
1 'polypeptide(L)'
;MDWYDERGVVRSSDHYNRYGAIYGRTVFNAKGQKVNKTYFSADGREIIVENFVTGDIILNEGNEIFIFHNKTELVLHFFVRANLKQSRIFFNSLSTPFFVSNRLKAQVKRDILFWQEPKRDDIPGNMQAIFNGDTSRTAAVMVQKKQSYDKLIALGAKKEMVHRLGFIYPFERENSGRPEALICTNSDNIEHCEDLTKALPLHLSL
;
A
#
# COMPACT_ATOMS: atom_id res chain seq x y z
N MET A 1 12.65 18.48 8.69
CA MET A 1 13.35 19.78 8.56
C MET A 1 13.90 19.86 7.16
N ASP A 2 13.61 20.93 6.44
CA ASP A 2 14.04 21.09 5.05
C ASP A 2 15.20 22.10 4.99
N TRP A 3 16.18 21.76 4.17
CA TRP A 3 17.37 22.56 3.92
C TRP A 3 17.33 23.10 2.50
N TYR A 4 17.49 24.41 2.35
CA TYR A 4 17.34 25.13 1.09
C TYR A 4 18.71 25.65 0.60
N ASP A 5 18.87 25.75 -0.71
CA ASP A 5 19.98 26.50 -1.31
C ASP A 5 19.69 28.01 -1.33
N GLU A 6 20.65 28.78 -1.83
CA GLU A 6 20.55 30.26 -1.94
C GLU A 6 19.39 30.73 -2.83
N ARG A 7 18.85 29.83 -3.67
CA ARG A 7 17.72 30.10 -4.57
C ARG A 7 16.38 29.69 -3.96
N GLY A 8 16.36 29.21 -2.74
CA GLY A 8 15.17 28.72 -2.08
C GLY A 8 14.69 27.34 -2.55
N VAL A 9 15.56 26.58 -3.22
CA VAL A 9 15.24 25.21 -3.65
C VAL A 9 15.64 24.23 -2.56
N VAL A 10 14.72 23.32 -2.18
CA VAL A 10 15.02 22.26 -1.20
C VAL A 10 16.12 21.35 -1.73
N ARG A 11 17.19 21.19 -0.97
CA ARG A 11 18.35 20.33 -1.29
C ARG A 11 18.39 19.05 -0.47
N SER A 12 17.88 19.12 0.77
CA SER A 12 17.68 17.91 1.56
C SER A 12 16.54 18.09 2.57
N SER A 13 15.95 16.96 2.98
CA SER A 13 14.95 16.90 4.03
C SER A 13 15.37 15.88 5.07
N ASP A 14 15.50 16.30 6.32
CA ASP A 14 15.75 15.42 7.46
C ASP A 14 14.43 14.98 8.07
N HIS A 15 14.30 13.68 8.30
CA HIS A 15 13.12 13.04 8.86
C HIS A 15 13.37 12.66 10.31
N TYR A 16 12.54 13.16 11.20
CA TYR A 16 12.64 12.91 12.64
C TYR A 16 11.48 12.04 13.11
N ASN A 17 11.76 11.18 14.07
CA ASN A 17 10.72 10.45 14.78
C ASN A 17 10.07 11.34 15.86
N ARG A 18 9.04 10.82 16.53
CA ARG A 18 8.32 11.53 17.59
C ARG A 18 9.19 11.91 18.82
N TYR A 19 10.39 11.36 18.93
CA TYR A 19 11.33 11.64 20.02
C TYR A 19 12.45 12.62 19.61
N GLY A 20 12.39 13.18 18.40
CA GLY A 20 13.37 14.12 17.89
C GLY A 20 14.66 13.49 17.33
N ALA A 21 14.75 12.17 17.27
CA ALA A 21 15.89 11.50 16.65
C ALA A 21 15.70 11.40 15.13
N ILE A 22 16.75 11.75 14.37
CA ILE A 22 16.77 11.59 12.92
C ILE A 22 16.79 10.12 12.57
N TYR A 23 15.87 9.70 11.69
CA TYR A 23 15.82 8.33 11.19
C TYR A 23 16.01 8.25 9.68
N GLY A 24 16.05 9.38 8.97
CA GLY A 24 16.26 9.37 7.54
C GLY A 24 16.57 10.76 7.00
N ARG A 25 17.16 10.78 5.80
CA ARG A 25 17.46 11.98 5.02
C ARG A 25 17.13 11.73 3.56
N THR A 26 16.42 12.66 2.93
CA THR A 26 16.19 12.67 1.48
C THR A 26 16.99 13.79 0.85
N VAL A 27 17.74 13.51 -0.21
CA VAL A 27 18.52 14.49 -0.97
C VAL A 27 17.86 14.73 -2.32
N PHE A 28 17.86 15.99 -2.76
CA PHE A 28 17.26 16.43 -4.02
C PHE A 28 18.30 17.06 -4.93
N ASN A 29 18.11 16.94 -6.24
CA ASN A 29 18.89 17.65 -7.25
C ASN A 29 18.39 19.11 -7.40
N ALA A 30 19.05 19.88 -8.27
CA ALA A 30 18.70 21.28 -8.54
C ALA A 30 17.28 21.47 -9.13
N LYS A 31 16.67 20.39 -9.66
CA LYS A 31 15.31 20.40 -10.22
C LYS A 31 14.25 19.94 -9.20
N GLY A 32 14.62 19.76 -7.92
CA GLY A 32 13.72 19.27 -6.87
C GLY A 32 13.39 17.77 -6.98
N GLN A 33 14.07 17.00 -7.82
CA GLN A 33 13.86 15.56 -7.94
C GLN A 33 14.69 14.83 -6.89
N LYS A 34 14.12 13.79 -6.27
CA LYS A 34 14.83 12.94 -5.31
C LYS A 34 16.01 12.24 -5.97
N VAL A 35 17.17 12.29 -5.33
CA VAL A 35 18.39 11.59 -5.76
C VAL A 35 18.59 10.35 -4.92
N ASN A 36 18.61 10.50 -3.60
CA ASN A 36 18.70 9.36 -2.70
C ASN A 36 17.87 9.58 -1.42
N LYS A 37 17.63 8.50 -0.71
CA LYS A 37 17.10 8.52 0.65
C LYS A 37 17.90 7.57 1.51
N THR A 38 18.47 8.09 2.59
CA THR A 38 19.22 7.32 3.58
C THR A 38 18.38 7.14 4.84
N TYR A 39 18.42 5.93 5.39
CA TYR A 39 17.83 5.60 6.69
C TYR A 39 18.93 5.29 7.68
N PHE A 40 18.77 5.83 8.89
CA PHE A 40 19.76 5.74 9.96
C PHE A 40 19.29 4.85 11.11
N SER A 41 20.23 4.18 11.75
CA SER A 41 20.05 3.55 13.06
C SER A 41 20.00 4.62 14.16
N ALA A 42 19.67 4.19 15.37
CA ALA A 42 19.61 5.08 16.53
C ALA A 42 20.98 5.74 16.89
N ASP A 43 22.07 5.09 16.54
CA ASP A 43 23.45 5.58 16.70
C ASP A 43 23.95 6.41 15.51
N GLY A 44 23.07 6.72 14.54
CA GLY A 44 23.38 7.56 13.38
C GLY A 44 24.09 6.86 12.22
N ARG A 45 24.26 5.53 12.28
CA ARG A 45 24.87 4.76 11.19
C ARG A 45 23.87 4.60 10.04
N GLU A 46 24.34 4.71 8.80
CA GLU A 46 23.54 4.43 7.59
C GLU A 46 23.24 2.94 7.50
N ILE A 47 21.94 2.60 7.47
CA ILE A 47 21.46 1.22 7.35
C ILE A 47 20.98 0.92 5.93
N ILE A 48 20.15 1.81 5.37
CA ILE A 48 19.61 1.63 4.04
C ILE A 48 19.81 2.92 3.25
N VAL A 49 20.29 2.78 2.02
CA VAL A 49 20.38 3.87 1.06
C VAL A 49 19.63 3.49 -0.21
N GLU A 50 18.55 4.21 -0.49
CA GLU A 50 17.75 4.07 -1.72
C GLU A 50 18.22 5.12 -2.74
N ASN A 51 18.74 4.69 -3.88
CA ASN A 51 19.14 5.56 -4.98
C ASN A 51 18.00 5.65 -6.01
N PHE A 52 17.40 6.83 -6.14
CA PHE A 52 16.28 7.04 -7.07
C PHE A 52 16.71 7.24 -8.52
N VAL A 53 18.00 7.42 -8.79
CA VAL A 53 18.54 7.57 -10.15
C VAL A 53 18.77 6.20 -10.79
N THR A 54 19.37 5.27 -10.04
CA THR A 54 19.64 3.90 -10.52
C THR A 54 18.54 2.91 -10.15
N GLY A 55 17.77 3.21 -9.12
CA GLY A 55 16.77 2.29 -8.53
C GLY A 55 17.37 1.32 -7.52
N ASP A 56 18.70 1.35 -7.32
CA ASP A 56 19.37 0.43 -6.41
C ASP A 56 19.10 0.79 -4.94
N ILE A 57 19.12 -0.24 -4.12
CA ILE A 57 18.99 -0.12 -2.67
C ILE A 57 20.18 -0.85 -2.03
N ILE A 58 20.93 -0.13 -1.21
CA ILE A 58 22.04 -0.66 -0.45
C ILE A 58 21.57 -0.89 0.99
N LEU A 59 21.76 -2.11 1.49
CA LEU A 59 21.52 -2.47 2.90
C LEU A 59 22.88 -2.74 3.56
N ASN A 60 23.17 -1.98 4.62
CA ASN A 60 24.39 -2.12 5.42
C ASN A 60 24.03 -2.77 6.77
N GLU A 61 24.36 -4.03 6.92
CA GLU A 61 24.18 -4.79 8.16
C GLU A 61 25.45 -4.87 9.02
N GLY A 62 26.31 -3.89 8.89
CA GLY A 62 27.57 -3.79 9.64
C GLY A 62 28.72 -4.48 8.92
N ASN A 63 28.84 -5.79 9.07
CA ASN A 63 29.91 -6.57 8.42
C ASN A 63 29.59 -7.01 6.99
N GLU A 64 28.32 -6.92 6.59
CA GLU A 64 27.85 -7.33 5.28
C GLU A 64 27.09 -6.18 4.59
N ILE A 65 27.35 -6.03 3.30
CA ILE A 65 26.66 -5.04 2.45
C ILE A 65 25.96 -5.80 1.36
N PHE A 66 24.65 -5.52 1.22
CA PHE A 66 23.82 -6.11 0.18
C PHE A 66 23.36 -5.01 -0.77
N ILE A 67 23.33 -5.32 -2.08
CA ILE A 67 22.84 -4.41 -3.12
C ILE A 67 21.64 -5.09 -3.79
N PHE A 68 20.52 -4.39 -3.83
CA PHE A 68 19.29 -4.84 -4.47
C PHE A 68 18.91 -3.87 -5.60
N HIS A 69 18.50 -4.39 -6.74
CA HIS A 69 18.12 -3.57 -7.89
C HIS A 69 16.68 -3.03 -7.80
N ASN A 70 15.91 -3.46 -6.82
CA ASN A 70 14.56 -2.96 -6.59
C ASN A 70 14.03 -3.35 -5.20
N LYS A 71 12.92 -2.72 -4.79
CA LYS A 71 12.27 -2.99 -3.49
C LYS A 71 11.80 -4.43 -3.32
N THR A 72 11.43 -5.10 -4.40
CA THR A 72 10.99 -6.50 -4.35
C THR A 72 12.12 -7.41 -3.88
N GLU A 73 13.34 -7.19 -4.36
CA GLU A 73 14.52 -7.97 -3.95
C GLU A 73 14.87 -7.73 -2.49
N LEU A 74 14.85 -6.48 -2.04
CA LEU A 74 15.06 -6.14 -0.62
C LEU A 74 14.03 -6.87 0.27
N VAL A 75 12.74 -6.80 -0.06
CA VAL A 75 11.70 -7.45 0.73
C VAL A 75 11.87 -8.98 0.71
N LEU A 76 12.19 -9.57 -0.44
CA LEU A 76 12.46 -10.99 -0.56
C LEU A 76 13.64 -11.43 0.31
N HIS A 77 14.72 -10.64 0.39
CA HIS A 77 15.85 -10.91 1.26
C HIS A 77 15.39 -11.07 2.73
N PHE A 78 14.56 -10.16 3.23
CA PHE A 78 14.00 -10.26 4.59
C PHE A 78 13.08 -11.48 4.76
N PHE A 79 12.23 -11.79 3.78
CA PHE A 79 11.39 -12.99 3.83
C PHE A 79 12.21 -14.29 3.91
N VAL A 80 13.32 -14.33 3.21
CA VAL A 80 14.24 -15.48 3.26
C VAL A 80 14.91 -15.57 4.62
N ARG A 81 15.48 -14.47 5.12
CA ARG A 81 16.17 -14.44 6.42
C ARG A 81 15.26 -14.73 7.60
N ALA A 82 14.03 -14.23 7.56
CA ALA A 82 13.02 -14.49 8.58
C ALA A 82 12.33 -15.86 8.43
N ASN A 83 12.75 -16.68 7.48
CA ASN A 83 12.16 -18.00 7.18
C ASN A 83 10.64 -17.94 6.88
N LEU A 84 10.18 -16.87 6.22
CA LEU A 84 8.76 -16.62 5.95
C LEU A 84 8.30 -17.15 4.58
N LYS A 85 9.15 -17.89 3.84
CA LYS A 85 8.82 -18.39 2.50
C LYS A 85 7.56 -19.26 2.47
N GLN A 86 7.27 -19.97 3.56
CA GLN A 86 6.10 -20.85 3.69
C GLN A 86 4.88 -20.15 4.32
N SER A 87 5.03 -18.90 4.74
CA SER A 87 3.92 -18.13 5.34
C SER A 87 2.89 -17.75 4.31
N ARG A 88 1.63 -17.60 4.73
CA ARG A 88 0.58 -16.98 3.93
C ARG A 88 0.77 -15.47 3.94
N ILE A 89 0.74 -14.86 2.76
CA ILE A 89 0.86 -13.41 2.61
C ILE A 89 -0.53 -12.84 2.32
N PHE A 90 -0.90 -11.83 3.09
CA PHE A 90 -2.06 -10.98 2.83
C PHE A 90 -1.54 -9.66 2.28
N PHE A 91 -1.99 -9.26 1.10
CA PHE A 91 -1.51 -8.05 0.45
C PHE A 91 -2.65 -7.29 -0.22
N ASN A 92 -2.48 -5.97 -0.39
CA ASN A 92 -3.52 -5.06 -0.86
C ASN A 92 -3.14 -4.28 -2.12
N SER A 93 -2.05 -4.64 -2.78
CA SER A 93 -1.55 -3.94 -3.96
C SER A 93 -0.99 -4.91 -5.00
N LEU A 94 -1.25 -4.64 -6.25
CA LEU A 94 -0.72 -5.37 -7.41
C LEU A 94 0.71 -4.91 -7.81
N SER A 95 1.38 -4.11 -6.99
CA SER A 95 2.76 -3.66 -7.19
C SER A 95 3.76 -4.56 -6.46
N THR A 96 4.70 -4.00 -5.70
CA THR A 96 5.75 -4.74 -4.97
C THR A 96 5.24 -5.94 -4.17
N PRO A 97 4.14 -5.87 -3.40
CA PRO A 97 3.65 -7.04 -2.65
C PRO A 97 3.24 -8.21 -3.55
N PHE A 98 2.62 -7.94 -4.70
CA PHE A 98 2.32 -8.97 -5.69
C PHE A 98 3.58 -9.64 -6.23
N PHE A 99 4.61 -8.84 -6.59
CA PHE A 99 5.87 -9.39 -7.10
C PHE A 99 6.63 -10.20 -6.05
N VAL A 100 6.58 -9.81 -4.77
CA VAL A 100 7.13 -10.59 -3.66
C VAL A 100 6.43 -11.94 -3.56
N SER A 101 5.09 -11.95 -3.50
CA SER A 101 4.30 -13.17 -3.47
C SER A 101 4.64 -14.09 -4.65
N ASN A 102 4.66 -13.53 -5.85
CA ASN A 102 4.90 -14.31 -7.08
C ASN A 102 6.32 -14.91 -7.16
N ARG A 103 7.34 -14.18 -6.70
CA ARG A 103 8.75 -14.64 -6.71
C ARG A 103 9.07 -15.70 -5.64
N LEU A 104 8.29 -15.79 -4.57
CA LEU A 104 8.50 -16.74 -3.51
C LEU A 104 8.26 -18.21 -3.93
N LYS A 105 7.65 -18.45 -5.07
CA LYS A 105 7.37 -19.74 -5.68
C LYS A 105 6.94 -20.81 -4.65
N ALA A 106 5.71 -21.17 -4.59
CA ALA A 106 5.21 -22.24 -3.74
C ALA A 106 4.48 -23.29 -4.57
N GLN A 107 4.59 -24.55 -4.16
CA GLN A 107 3.83 -25.64 -4.76
C GLN A 107 2.33 -25.54 -4.52
N VAL A 108 1.91 -24.80 -3.49
CA VAL A 108 0.51 -24.63 -3.10
C VAL A 108 0.15 -23.17 -3.08
N LYS A 109 -0.98 -22.81 -3.71
CA LYS A 109 -1.56 -21.49 -3.63
C LYS A 109 -2.05 -21.22 -2.21
N ARG A 110 -1.66 -20.07 -1.64
CA ARG A 110 -2.00 -19.75 -0.26
C ARG A 110 -2.19 -18.27 0.04
N ASP A 111 -1.65 -17.38 -0.80
CA ASP A 111 -1.67 -15.94 -0.56
C ASP A 111 -3.02 -15.35 -0.92
N ILE A 112 -3.38 -14.21 -0.33
CA ILE A 112 -4.68 -13.57 -0.53
C ILE A 112 -4.45 -12.10 -0.87
N LEU A 113 -5.01 -11.68 -2.01
CA LEU A 113 -5.07 -10.28 -2.40
C LEU A 113 -6.35 -9.64 -1.87
N PHE A 114 -6.23 -8.59 -1.08
CA PHE A 114 -7.33 -7.69 -0.72
C PHE A 114 -7.33 -6.50 -1.68
N TRP A 115 -8.11 -6.60 -2.74
CA TRP A 115 -8.13 -5.59 -3.78
C TRP A 115 -9.03 -4.42 -3.40
N GLN A 116 -8.43 -3.24 -3.21
CA GLN A 116 -9.09 -2.01 -2.78
C GLN A 116 -9.03 -0.89 -3.83
N GLU A 117 -8.45 -1.16 -4.99
CA GLU A 117 -8.34 -0.15 -6.05
C GLU A 117 -9.73 0.28 -6.55
N PRO A 118 -9.84 1.52 -7.07
CA PRO A 118 -11.07 2.01 -7.70
C PRO A 118 -11.53 1.10 -8.83
N LYS A 119 -12.83 1.17 -9.13
CA LYS A 119 -13.43 0.46 -10.26
C LYS A 119 -12.69 0.80 -11.55
N ARG A 120 -12.24 -0.23 -12.27
CA ARG A 120 -11.57 -0.12 -13.57
C ARG A 120 -12.46 -0.72 -14.65
N ASP A 121 -12.17 -0.37 -15.91
CA ASP A 121 -12.84 -0.95 -17.07
C ASP A 121 -12.13 -2.19 -17.63
N ASP A 122 -10.96 -2.52 -17.05
CA ASP A 122 -10.14 -3.67 -17.39
C ASP A 122 -9.76 -4.48 -16.16
N ILE A 123 -9.30 -5.72 -16.37
CA ILE A 123 -8.58 -6.48 -15.34
C ILE A 123 -7.10 -6.13 -15.45
N PRO A 124 -6.45 -5.61 -14.39
CA PRO A 124 -5.02 -5.32 -14.41
C PRO A 124 -4.19 -6.56 -14.80
N GLY A 125 -3.12 -6.37 -15.59
CA GLY A 125 -2.30 -7.48 -16.09
C GLY A 125 -1.75 -8.41 -14.98
N ASN A 126 -1.34 -7.83 -13.84
CA ASN A 126 -0.91 -8.62 -12.68
C ASN A 126 -2.05 -9.44 -12.06
N MET A 127 -3.29 -8.95 -12.11
CA MET A 127 -4.46 -9.69 -11.67
C MET A 127 -4.85 -10.79 -12.67
N GLN A 128 -4.69 -10.53 -13.96
CA GLN A 128 -4.86 -11.60 -14.99
C GLN A 128 -3.85 -12.73 -14.77
N ALA A 129 -2.59 -12.43 -14.40
CA ALA A 129 -1.59 -13.43 -14.06
C ALA A 129 -2.02 -14.28 -12.84
N ILE A 130 -2.73 -13.69 -11.87
CA ILE A 130 -3.32 -14.44 -10.75
C ILE A 130 -4.39 -15.42 -11.26
N PHE A 131 -5.30 -14.97 -12.13
CA PHE A 131 -6.39 -15.78 -12.65
C PHE A 131 -5.92 -16.87 -13.63
N ASN A 132 -4.90 -16.58 -14.43
CA ASN A 132 -4.32 -17.56 -15.36
C ASN A 132 -3.57 -18.70 -14.65
N GLY A 133 -3.08 -18.46 -13.45
CA GLY A 133 -2.89 -19.53 -12.49
C GLY A 133 -1.54 -20.22 -12.43
N ASP A 134 -0.67 -20.10 -13.42
CA ASP A 134 0.47 -21.05 -13.54
C ASP A 134 1.67 -20.72 -12.66
N THR A 135 1.84 -19.48 -12.24
CA THR A 135 2.99 -19.05 -11.43
C THR A 135 2.62 -18.38 -10.11
N SER A 136 1.38 -18.02 -9.91
CA SER A 136 0.94 -17.23 -8.76
C SER A 136 0.67 -18.09 -7.52
N ARG A 137 1.22 -17.65 -6.39
CA ARG A 137 0.87 -18.19 -5.06
C ARG A 137 -0.50 -17.74 -4.58
N THR A 138 -1.13 -16.77 -5.25
CA THR A 138 -2.40 -16.20 -4.82
C THR A 138 -3.52 -17.21 -5.00
N ALA A 139 -4.19 -17.53 -3.89
CA ALA A 139 -5.31 -18.46 -3.84
C ALA A 139 -6.65 -17.75 -4.06
N ALA A 140 -6.77 -16.50 -3.63
CA ALA A 140 -8.03 -15.76 -3.67
C ALA A 140 -7.80 -14.25 -3.82
N VAL A 141 -8.78 -13.59 -4.42
CA VAL A 141 -8.91 -12.14 -4.52
C VAL A 141 -10.16 -11.72 -3.74
N MET A 142 -9.96 -10.96 -2.69
CA MET A 142 -11.03 -10.42 -1.86
C MET A 142 -11.38 -9.01 -2.33
N VAL A 143 -12.64 -8.77 -2.63
CA VAL A 143 -13.16 -7.46 -3.02
C VAL A 143 -14.20 -6.98 -2.01
N GLN A 144 -14.16 -5.71 -1.69
CA GLN A 144 -15.01 -5.12 -0.66
C GLN A 144 -16.41 -4.83 -1.17
N LYS A 145 -16.51 -4.20 -2.35
CA LYS A 145 -17.76 -3.70 -2.92
C LYS A 145 -18.40 -4.71 -3.87
N LYS A 146 -19.73 -4.87 -3.77
CA LYS A 146 -20.50 -5.69 -4.71
C LYS A 146 -20.25 -5.29 -6.15
N GLN A 147 -20.24 -3.97 -6.44
CA GLN A 147 -20.00 -3.46 -7.79
C GLN A 147 -18.64 -3.88 -8.36
N SER A 148 -17.58 -3.91 -7.53
CA SER A 148 -16.25 -4.36 -7.96
C SER A 148 -16.24 -5.86 -8.23
N TYR A 149 -16.95 -6.65 -7.43
CA TYR A 149 -17.13 -8.08 -7.65
C TYR A 149 -17.84 -8.35 -8.98
N ASP A 150 -19.04 -7.77 -9.16
CA ASP A 150 -19.86 -7.96 -10.35
C ASP A 150 -19.11 -7.56 -11.62
N LYS A 151 -18.34 -6.44 -11.55
CA LYS A 151 -17.54 -5.97 -12.68
C LYS A 151 -16.40 -6.93 -13.02
N LEU A 152 -15.65 -7.43 -12.03
CA LEU A 152 -14.59 -8.41 -12.27
C LEU A 152 -15.12 -9.68 -12.91
N ILE A 153 -16.26 -10.18 -12.44
CA ILE A 153 -16.90 -11.37 -13.02
C ILE A 153 -17.34 -11.10 -14.46
N ALA A 154 -17.94 -9.94 -14.72
CA ALA A 154 -18.35 -9.53 -16.08
C ALA A 154 -17.15 -9.40 -17.05
N LEU A 155 -15.96 -9.05 -16.53
CA LEU A 155 -14.69 -8.97 -17.28
C LEU A 155 -14.02 -10.35 -17.46
N GLY A 156 -14.62 -11.44 -16.97
CA GLY A 156 -14.09 -12.80 -17.15
C GLY A 156 -13.19 -13.30 -16.02
N ALA A 157 -13.18 -12.65 -14.85
CA ALA A 157 -12.45 -13.17 -13.71
C ALA A 157 -13.00 -14.52 -13.24
N LYS A 158 -12.13 -15.42 -12.80
CA LYS A 158 -12.52 -16.75 -12.29
C LYS A 158 -13.33 -16.61 -11.01
N LYS A 159 -14.62 -16.96 -11.07
CA LYS A 159 -15.58 -16.81 -9.96
C LYS A 159 -15.15 -17.53 -8.69
N GLU A 160 -14.50 -18.68 -8.82
CA GLU A 160 -13.99 -19.47 -7.70
C GLU A 160 -12.82 -18.83 -6.95
N MET A 161 -12.15 -17.85 -7.58
CA MET A 161 -11.05 -17.12 -6.98
C MET A 161 -11.44 -15.75 -6.43
N VAL A 162 -12.59 -15.20 -6.84
CA VAL A 162 -13.03 -13.86 -6.41
C VAL A 162 -14.10 -13.98 -5.34
N HIS A 163 -13.85 -13.39 -4.18
CA HIS A 163 -14.77 -13.41 -3.07
C HIS A 163 -15.09 -12.00 -2.60
N ARG A 164 -16.35 -11.77 -2.21
CA ARG A 164 -16.77 -10.51 -1.60
C ARG A 164 -16.58 -10.59 -0.10
N LEU A 165 -15.79 -9.69 0.47
CA LEU A 165 -15.61 -9.55 1.89
C LEU A 165 -15.91 -8.11 2.31
N GLY A 166 -17.03 -7.90 3.01
CA GLY A 166 -17.35 -6.61 3.63
C GLY A 166 -16.44 -6.35 4.81
N PHE A 167 -16.14 -5.09 5.09
CA PHE A 167 -15.48 -4.74 6.35
C PHE A 167 -16.50 -4.77 7.48
N ILE A 168 -16.17 -5.48 8.54
CA ILE A 168 -16.84 -5.38 9.83
C ILE A 168 -15.92 -4.58 10.73
N TYR A 169 -16.37 -3.39 11.11
CA TYR A 169 -15.70 -2.62 12.13
C TYR A 169 -16.16 -3.15 13.50
N PRO A 170 -15.27 -3.61 14.38
CA PRO A 170 -15.65 -3.90 15.73
C PRO A 170 -16.09 -2.60 16.41
N PHE A 171 -17.34 -2.53 16.82
CA PHE A 171 -17.84 -1.43 17.64
C PHE A 171 -17.47 -1.70 19.09
N GLU A 172 -16.53 -0.94 19.62
CA GLU A 172 -16.14 -1.00 21.03
C GLU A 172 -17.02 -0.12 21.93
N ARG A 173 -17.97 0.62 21.34
CA ARG A 173 -18.85 1.54 22.08
C ARG A 173 -20.30 1.24 21.78
N GLU A 174 -21.10 1.19 22.86
CA GLU A 174 -22.55 1.32 22.70
C GLU A 174 -22.86 2.68 22.05
N ASN A 175 -23.56 2.62 20.92
CA ASN A 175 -24.01 3.83 20.27
C ASN A 175 -25.22 4.34 21.05
N SER A 176 -25.00 5.36 21.89
CA SER A 176 -26.07 6.01 22.67
C SER A 176 -27.04 6.80 21.78
N GLY A 177 -26.95 6.68 20.48
CA GLY A 177 -27.77 7.42 19.53
C GLY A 177 -27.61 8.94 19.70
N ARG A 178 -26.88 9.58 18.80
CA ARG A 178 -26.96 11.04 18.69
C ARG A 178 -28.12 11.38 17.76
N PRO A 179 -28.86 12.45 18.05
CA PRO A 179 -29.94 12.92 17.16
C PRO A 179 -29.42 13.44 15.81
N GLU A 180 -28.11 13.38 15.60
CA GLU A 180 -27.44 13.91 14.41
C GLU A 180 -27.10 12.75 13.46
N ALA A 181 -27.40 12.90 12.18
CA ALA A 181 -26.95 12.00 11.13
C ALA A 181 -25.52 12.35 10.70
N LEU A 182 -24.59 11.40 10.78
CA LEU A 182 -23.26 11.56 10.23
C LEU A 182 -23.23 11.05 8.78
N ILE A 183 -23.01 11.97 7.84
CA ILE A 183 -22.81 11.63 6.43
C ILE A 183 -21.31 11.57 6.17
N CYS A 184 -20.81 10.36 5.88
CA CYS A 184 -19.42 10.15 5.47
C CYS A 184 -19.34 10.19 3.95
N THR A 185 -18.63 11.16 3.40
CA THR A 185 -18.33 11.26 1.96
C THR A 185 -16.83 11.46 1.76
N ASN A 186 -16.30 10.93 0.66
CA ASN A 186 -14.94 11.21 0.17
C ASN A 186 -14.95 12.26 -0.95
N SER A 187 -16.03 13.04 -1.07
CA SER A 187 -16.10 14.18 -1.98
C SER A 187 -15.66 15.45 -1.25
N ASP A 188 -14.72 16.17 -1.83
CA ASP A 188 -14.28 17.49 -1.37
C ASP A 188 -15.24 18.60 -1.87
N ASN A 189 -16.28 18.25 -2.61
CA ASN A 189 -17.25 19.19 -3.14
C ASN A 189 -18.34 19.50 -2.10
N ILE A 190 -18.26 20.67 -1.50
CA ILE A 190 -19.20 21.16 -0.47
C ILE A 190 -20.63 21.25 -1.03
N GLU A 191 -20.81 21.69 -2.28
CA GLU A 191 -22.14 21.80 -2.91
C GLU A 191 -22.84 20.45 -3.00
N HIS A 192 -22.08 19.40 -3.34
CA HIS A 192 -22.60 18.03 -3.39
C HIS A 192 -22.99 17.51 -2.00
N CYS A 193 -22.29 17.91 -0.95
CA CYS A 193 -22.66 17.58 0.44
C CYS A 193 -23.93 18.29 0.88
N GLU A 194 -24.15 19.55 0.46
CA GLU A 194 -25.37 20.30 0.74
C GLU A 194 -26.59 19.70 0.01
N ASP A 195 -26.42 19.24 -1.21
CA ASP A 195 -27.49 18.56 -1.97
C ASP A 195 -27.86 17.21 -1.34
N LEU A 196 -26.89 16.46 -0.83
CA LEU A 196 -27.14 15.23 -0.09
C LEU A 196 -27.91 15.48 1.20
N THR A 197 -27.61 16.56 1.92
CA THR A 197 -28.35 16.94 3.14
C THR A 197 -29.79 17.37 2.85
N LYS A 198 -30.04 18.01 1.71
CA LYS A 198 -31.39 18.40 1.26
C LYS A 198 -32.21 17.17 0.77
N ALA A 199 -31.54 16.17 0.21
CA ALA A 199 -32.18 14.97 -0.31
C ALA A 199 -32.54 13.92 0.76
N LEU A 200 -31.98 14.02 1.97
CA LEU A 200 -32.33 13.16 3.10
C LEU A 200 -33.71 13.57 3.63
N PRO A 201 -34.70 12.67 3.60
CA PRO A 201 -36.01 13.00 4.17
C PRO A 201 -35.84 13.21 5.69
N LEU A 202 -36.17 14.42 6.15
CA LEU A 202 -36.22 14.80 7.57
C LEU A 202 -37.39 14.06 8.29
N HIS A 203 -37.46 12.76 8.17
CA HIS A 203 -38.37 11.92 8.95
C HIS A 203 -37.57 11.12 9.98
N LEU A 204 -36.90 11.84 10.87
CA LEU A 204 -36.61 11.38 12.21
C LEU A 204 -37.51 12.18 13.17
N SER A 205 -38.81 11.94 13.06
CA SER A 205 -39.71 12.23 14.18
C SER A 205 -39.54 11.15 15.23
N LEU A 206 -39.24 11.56 16.42
CA LEU A 206 -39.20 10.93 17.73
C LEU A 206 -40.05 9.67 17.91
#